data_114ecf0f53b99b0d4b90b6cabe65cc5f
#
_entry.id   114ecf0f53b99b0d4b90b6cabe65cc5f
#
_cell.length_a   1.000
_cell.length_b   1.000
_cell.length_c   1.000
_cell.angle_alpha   90.00
_cell.angle_beta   90.00
_cell.angle_gamma   90.00
#
_symmetry.space_group_name_H-M   'P 1'
#
loop_
_entity.id
_entity.type
_entity.pdbx_description
1 polymer ?
#
loop_
_entity_poly.entity_id
_entity_poly.type
_entity_poly.pdbx_seq_one_letter_code
_entity_poly.pdbx_strand_id
1 'polypeptide(L)'
;MAVGSEEHSLESLGILKKLAANDRPTREAGISALETYLESSQDISQLDFLKVWKGLYYCMWMTDRPKAQRDMALKLPSLLLVADDANATKFVETFWATICREWNNIDVLRVDKFYLLIRWFVHMMFRRLSQSDWELSLVEKWTDILTKYPLNSTNASIPDGIRYHMIDIYIDELERAVNGSETTEANKSSTTTTETTDEDKNSSECRCDFPIAEILRPFESLARDGKSQVVKRRAIAEVLNDSRLKSMWQYSAPQIKPPRDVGNKPAKKRVRI
;
A
#
# COMPACT_ATOMS: atom_id res chain seq x y z
N MET A 1 -23.67 -16.21 32.56
CA MET A 1 -22.39 -16.96 32.61
C MET A 1 -21.69 -16.68 31.27
N ALA A 2 -20.79 -15.73 31.27
CA ALA A 2 -19.94 -15.40 30.11
C ALA A 2 -18.49 -15.64 30.58
N VAL A 3 -18.04 -16.88 30.53
CA VAL A 3 -16.66 -17.28 30.79
C VAL A 3 -16.26 -18.12 29.58
N GLY A 4 -15.55 -17.53 28.64
CA GLY A 4 -15.08 -18.26 27.45
C GLY A 4 -14.41 -17.45 26.35
N SER A 5 -14.26 -16.12 26.48
CA SER A 5 -13.68 -15.31 25.38
C SER A 5 -12.26 -14.76 25.66
N GLU A 6 -11.69 -14.99 26.83
CA GLU A 6 -10.36 -14.43 27.18
C GLU A 6 -9.18 -15.32 26.75
N GLU A 7 -9.39 -16.62 26.57
CA GLU A 7 -8.28 -17.57 26.29
C GLU A 7 -7.69 -17.46 24.87
N HIS A 8 -8.34 -16.76 23.94
CA HIS A 8 -7.92 -16.68 22.54
C HIS A 8 -7.66 -15.26 22.05
N SER A 9 -7.42 -14.30 22.94
CA SER A 9 -7.07 -12.93 22.56
C SER A 9 -5.60 -12.83 22.10
N LEU A 10 -5.28 -11.85 21.26
CA LEU A 10 -3.88 -11.55 20.85
C LEU A 10 -2.95 -11.34 22.06
N GLU A 11 -3.48 -10.82 23.16
CA GLU A 11 -2.71 -10.60 24.40
C GLU A 11 -2.48 -11.93 25.15
N SER A 12 -3.51 -12.77 25.29
CA SER A 12 -3.40 -14.10 25.96
C SER A 12 -2.44 -15.03 25.25
N LEU A 13 -2.40 -14.99 23.92
CA LEU A 13 -1.43 -15.74 23.10
C LEU A 13 -0.03 -15.13 23.11
N GLY A 14 0.15 -13.99 23.76
CA GLY A 14 1.44 -13.30 23.84
C GLY A 14 2.00 -12.83 22.48
N ILE A 15 1.16 -12.72 21.44
CA ILE A 15 1.57 -12.34 20.07
C ILE A 15 2.18 -10.95 20.09
N LEU A 16 1.51 -9.97 20.68
CA LEU A 16 1.99 -8.58 20.75
C LEU A 16 3.35 -8.47 21.45
N LYS A 17 3.57 -9.26 22.52
CA LYS A 17 4.83 -9.30 23.24
C LYS A 17 5.95 -9.88 22.38
N LYS A 18 5.65 -10.94 21.60
CA LYS A 18 6.62 -11.53 20.67
C LYS A 18 7.00 -10.57 19.55
N LEU A 19 6.05 -9.85 18.96
CA LEU A 19 6.31 -8.84 17.92
C LEU A 19 7.23 -7.72 18.40
N ALA A 20 7.18 -7.37 19.68
CA ALA A 20 8.01 -6.35 20.31
C ALA A 20 9.35 -6.87 20.86
N ALA A 21 9.68 -8.14 20.68
CA ALA A 21 10.90 -8.74 21.22
C ALA A 21 12.17 -8.20 20.54
N ASN A 22 13.27 -8.16 21.29
CA ASN A 22 14.56 -7.69 20.76
C ASN A 22 15.21 -8.69 19.81
N ASP A 23 15.04 -9.98 20.05
CA ASP A 23 15.63 -11.04 19.22
C ASP A 23 14.75 -11.34 18.00
N ARG A 24 15.40 -11.56 16.87
CA ARG A 24 14.76 -11.83 15.59
C ARG A 24 13.90 -13.12 15.59
N PRO A 25 14.38 -14.27 16.09
CA PRO A 25 13.59 -15.50 16.09
C PRO A 25 12.25 -15.35 16.83
N THR A 26 12.23 -14.66 17.96
CA THR A 26 10.98 -14.41 18.71
C THR A 26 10.02 -13.51 17.93
N ARG A 27 10.53 -12.47 17.23
CA ARG A 27 9.69 -11.65 16.36
C ARG A 27 9.10 -12.46 15.19
N GLU A 28 9.90 -13.30 14.54
CA GLU A 28 9.43 -14.19 13.46
C GLU A 28 8.38 -15.17 13.95
N ALA A 29 8.57 -15.77 15.12
CA ALA A 29 7.55 -16.61 15.76
C ALA A 29 6.27 -15.81 16.11
N GLY A 30 6.38 -14.53 16.45
CA GLY A 30 5.25 -13.63 16.66
C GLY A 30 4.45 -13.40 15.38
N ILE A 31 5.13 -13.18 14.25
CA ILE A 31 4.50 -13.01 12.93
C ILE A 31 3.78 -14.31 12.51
N SER A 32 4.41 -15.47 12.66
CA SER A 32 3.78 -16.76 12.32
C SER A 32 2.57 -17.05 13.20
N ALA A 33 2.63 -16.73 14.50
CA ALA A 33 1.49 -16.87 15.40
C ALA A 33 0.35 -15.90 15.03
N LEU A 34 0.67 -14.68 14.58
CA LEU A 34 -0.34 -13.73 14.08
C LEU A 34 -1.00 -14.25 12.80
N GLU A 35 -0.22 -14.83 11.87
CA GLU A 35 -0.75 -15.43 10.64
C GLU A 35 -1.78 -16.51 10.96
N THR A 36 -1.42 -17.49 11.81
CA THR A 36 -2.37 -18.53 12.26
C THR A 36 -3.59 -17.95 12.98
N TYR A 37 -3.42 -16.88 13.75
CA TYR A 37 -4.53 -16.21 14.41
C TYR A 37 -5.49 -15.54 13.42
N LEU A 38 -4.96 -14.89 12.37
CA LEU A 38 -5.78 -14.29 11.31
C LEU A 38 -6.55 -15.34 10.50
N GLU A 39 -5.96 -16.53 10.27
CA GLU A 39 -6.62 -17.66 9.61
C GLU A 39 -7.80 -18.20 10.42
N SER A 40 -7.80 -18.03 11.74
CA SER A 40 -8.89 -18.52 12.60
C SER A 40 -10.17 -17.66 12.54
N SER A 41 -10.15 -16.57 11.77
CA SER A 41 -11.29 -15.64 11.55
C SER A 41 -11.91 -15.09 12.84
N GLN A 42 -11.11 -14.95 13.89
CA GLN A 42 -11.54 -14.27 15.12
C GLN A 42 -11.69 -12.78 14.87
N ASP A 43 -12.76 -12.17 15.36
CA ASP A 43 -12.94 -10.71 15.25
C ASP A 43 -11.91 -9.95 16.10
N ILE A 44 -11.03 -9.22 15.42
CA ILE A 44 -9.98 -8.42 16.03
C ILE A 44 -10.44 -6.96 16.11
N SER A 45 -10.31 -6.35 17.29
CA SER A 45 -10.66 -4.95 17.45
C SER A 45 -9.72 -4.02 16.67
N GLN A 46 -10.24 -2.84 16.27
CA GLN A 46 -9.43 -1.78 15.66
C GLN A 46 -8.21 -1.40 16.51
N LEU A 47 -8.39 -1.36 17.84
CA LEU A 47 -7.33 -1.03 18.79
C LEU A 47 -6.24 -2.11 18.80
N ASP A 48 -6.61 -3.38 18.73
CA ASP A 48 -5.65 -4.47 18.71
C ASP A 48 -4.89 -4.50 17.39
N PHE A 49 -5.52 -4.21 16.26
CA PHE A 49 -4.80 -4.02 14.99
C PHE A 49 -3.81 -2.84 15.03
N LEU A 50 -4.13 -1.74 15.74
CA LEU A 50 -3.16 -0.66 15.95
C LEU A 50 -1.96 -1.13 16.78
N LYS A 51 -2.17 -1.96 17.81
CA LYS A 51 -1.08 -2.58 18.58
C LYS A 51 -0.27 -3.55 17.72
N VAL A 52 -0.93 -4.37 16.91
CA VAL A 52 -0.32 -5.28 15.94
C VAL A 52 0.58 -4.48 14.99
N TRP A 53 0.05 -3.45 14.32
CA TRP A 53 0.85 -2.66 13.38
C TRP A 53 1.98 -1.89 14.05
N LYS A 54 1.84 -1.49 15.30
CA LYS A 54 2.98 -0.96 16.07
C LYS A 54 4.09 -2.01 16.22
N GLY A 55 3.73 -3.26 16.51
CA GLY A 55 4.68 -4.38 16.59
C GLY A 55 5.31 -4.72 15.23
N LEU A 56 4.50 -4.81 14.15
CA LEU A 56 4.98 -5.09 12.79
C LEU A 56 5.88 -3.96 12.25
N TYR A 57 5.52 -2.70 12.51
CA TYR A 57 6.38 -1.56 12.22
C TYR A 57 7.75 -1.71 12.89
N TYR A 58 7.77 -2.14 14.15
CA TYR A 58 9.01 -2.37 14.89
C TYR A 58 9.81 -3.54 14.30
N CYS A 59 9.14 -4.61 13.86
CA CYS A 59 9.80 -5.72 13.15
C CYS A 59 10.52 -5.22 11.89
N MET A 60 9.88 -4.36 11.10
CA MET A 60 10.50 -3.74 9.92
C MET A 60 11.64 -2.79 10.32
N TRP A 61 11.42 -1.96 11.36
CA TRP A 61 12.43 -1.03 11.86
C TRP A 61 13.74 -1.73 12.25
N MET A 62 13.66 -2.86 12.96
CA MET A 62 14.80 -3.64 13.47
C MET A 62 15.44 -4.55 12.41
N THR A 63 14.99 -4.51 11.18
CA THR A 63 15.52 -5.34 10.10
C THR A 63 16.57 -4.58 9.30
N ASP A 64 17.87 -4.94 9.43
CA ASP A 64 18.97 -4.16 8.87
C ASP A 64 19.60 -4.73 7.58
N ARG A 65 19.57 -6.08 7.41
CA ARG A 65 20.19 -6.71 6.24
C ARG A 65 19.30 -6.60 5.00
N PRO A 66 19.82 -6.21 3.81
CA PRO A 66 19.02 -5.98 2.61
C PRO A 66 18.12 -7.16 2.21
N LYS A 67 18.62 -8.41 2.29
CA LYS A 67 17.79 -9.59 2.03
C LYS A 67 16.64 -9.70 3.03
N ALA A 68 16.94 -9.57 4.32
CA ALA A 68 15.93 -9.65 5.37
C ALA A 68 14.91 -8.52 5.27
N GLN A 69 15.31 -7.31 4.82
CA GLN A 69 14.39 -6.20 4.55
C GLN A 69 13.40 -6.54 3.44
N ARG A 70 13.88 -7.12 2.33
CA ARG A 70 13.01 -7.58 1.23
C ARG A 70 12.04 -8.66 1.68
N ASP A 71 12.57 -9.69 2.39
CA ASP A 71 11.76 -10.80 2.90
C ASP A 71 10.67 -10.28 3.87
N MET A 72 11.03 -9.37 4.78
CA MET A 72 10.11 -8.78 5.74
C MET A 72 9.08 -7.86 5.06
N ALA A 73 9.52 -7.02 4.11
CA ALA A 73 8.63 -6.13 3.37
C ALA A 73 7.57 -6.88 2.57
N LEU A 74 7.86 -8.10 2.12
CA LEU A 74 6.90 -8.99 1.48
C LEU A 74 6.02 -9.72 2.51
N LYS A 75 6.62 -10.29 3.56
CA LYS A 75 5.92 -11.12 4.56
C LYS A 75 4.86 -10.35 5.35
N LEU A 76 5.13 -9.10 5.74
CA LEU A 76 4.17 -8.34 6.55
C LEU A 76 2.87 -8.04 5.79
N PRO A 77 2.91 -7.53 4.54
CA PRO A 77 1.69 -7.32 3.76
C PRO A 77 0.97 -8.61 3.37
N SER A 78 1.68 -9.76 3.21
CA SER A 78 1.05 -11.03 2.84
C SER A 78 0.03 -11.53 3.88
N LEU A 79 0.14 -11.08 5.13
CA LEU A 79 -0.85 -11.34 6.18
C LEU A 79 -2.27 -10.86 5.80
N LEU A 80 -2.37 -9.89 4.89
CA LEU A 80 -3.65 -9.42 4.36
C LEU A 80 -4.42 -10.51 3.60
N LEU A 81 -3.71 -11.47 2.99
CA LEU A 81 -4.32 -12.50 2.15
C LEU A 81 -4.96 -13.64 2.95
N VAL A 82 -4.60 -13.80 4.22
CA VAL A 82 -5.12 -14.85 5.10
C VAL A 82 -6.25 -14.35 6.03
N ALA A 83 -6.42 -13.03 6.15
CA ALA A 83 -7.48 -12.43 6.95
C ALA A 83 -8.84 -12.49 6.24
N ASP A 84 -9.93 -12.64 6.99
CA ASP A 84 -11.28 -12.40 6.46
C ASP A 84 -11.48 -10.91 6.09
N ASP A 85 -12.55 -10.58 5.35
CA ASP A 85 -12.75 -9.23 4.80
C ASP A 85 -12.91 -8.14 5.86
N ALA A 86 -13.51 -8.49 7.01
CA ALA A 86 -13.67 -7.53 8.11
C ALA A 86 -12.32 -7.20 8.77
N ASN A 87 -11.54 -8.23 9.07
CA ASN A 87 -10.20 -8.09 9.62
C ASN A 87 -9.22 -7.49 8.59
N ALA A 88 -9.32 -7.90 7.32
CA ALA A 88 -8.53 -7.33 6.23
C ALA A 88 -8.72 -5.81 6.12
N THR A 89 -9.95 -5.34 6.19
CA THR A 89 -10.26 -3.90 6.13
C THR A 89 -9.67 -3.15 7.33
N LYS A 90 -9.81 -3.68 8.55
CA LYS A 90 -9.19 -3.10 9.75
C LYS A 90 -7.65 -3.12 9.67
N PHE A 91 -7.08 -4.19 9.12
CA PHE A 91 -5.63 -4.33 8.91
C PHE A 91 -5.10 -3.28 7.94
N VAL A 92 -5.81 -3.04 6.82
CA VAL A 92 -5.47 -1.98 5.86
C VAL A 92 -5.56 -0.60 6.49
N GLU A 93 -6.66 -0.30 7.20
CA GLU A 93 -6.84 1.02 7.83
C GLU A 93 -5.76 1.31 8.87
N THR A 94 -5.47 0.34 9.72
CA THR A 94 -4.49 0.52 10.80
C THR A 94 -3.04 0.56 10.31
N PHE A 95 -2.72 -0.10 9.18
CA PHE A 95 -1.45 0.09 8.48
C PHE A 95 -1.26 1.54 8.08
N TRP A 96 -2.21 2.09 7.31
CA TRP A 96 -2.09 3.46 6.81
C TRP A 96 -2.11 4.50 7.94
N ALA A 97 -2.94 4.28 8.96
CA ALA A 97 -2.93 5.13 10.16
C ALA A 97 -1.56 5.13 10.85
N THR A 98 -0.92 3.97 10.95
CA THR A 98 0.39 3.82 11.60
C THR A 98 1.50 4.43 10.75
N ILE A 99 1.58 4.10 9.46
CA ILE A 99 2.62 4.62 8.57
C ILE A 99 2.54 6.14 8.45
N CYS A 100 1.35 6.71 8.25
CA CYS A 100 1.19 8.16 8.16
C CYS A 100 1.60 8.89 9.46
N ARG A 101 1.34 8.29 10.61
CA ARG A 101 1.72 8.85 11.92
C ARG A 101 3.23 8.78 12.16
N GLU A 102 3.84 7.65 11.84
CA GLU A 102 5.24 7.37 12.18
C GLU A 102 6.24 7.87 11.13
N TRP A 103 5.77 8.28 9.94
CA TRP A 103 6.63 8.61 8.80
C TRP A 103 7.72 9.63 9.10
N ASN A 104 7.36 10.71 9.79
CA ASN A 104 8.31 11.77 10.13
C ASN A 104 9.39 11.34 11.13
N ASN A 105 9.19 10.21 11.80
CA ASN A 105 10.13 9.64 12.75
C ASN A 105 11.12 8.67 12.06
N ILE A 106 10.90 8.33 10.78
CA ILE A 106 11.78 7.43 10.02
C ILE A 106 13.00 8.20 9.56
N ASP A 107 14.18 7.75 9.98
CA ASP A 107 15.43 8.34 9.54
C ASP A 107 15.78 7.99 8.08
N VAL A 108 16.65 8.79 7.47
CA VAL A 108 17.04 8.66 6.06
C VAL A 108 17.66 7.30 5.71
N LEU A 109 18.31 6.61 6.67
CA LEU A 109 18.94 5.30 6.43
C LEU A 109 17.92 4.16 6.37
N ARG A 110 16.73 4.39 6.91
CA ARG A 110 15.65 3.38 7.00
C ARG A 110 14.49 3.64 6.05
N VAL A 111 14.38 4.85 5.49
CA VAL A 111 13.22 5.23 4.68
C VAL A 111 13.01 4.29 3.47
N ASP A 112 14.08 3.84 2.82
CA ASP A 112 13.99 2.99 1.63
C ASP A 112 13.29 1.65 1.90
N LYS A 113 13.53 1.02 3.05
CA LYS A 113 12.85 -0.23 3.40
C LYS A 113 11.35 -0.01 3.71
N PHE A 114 10.98 1.18 4.19
CA PHE A 114 9.57 1.53 4.37
C PHE A 114 8.88 1.88 3.05
N TYR A 115 9.57 2.49 2.08
CA TYR A 115 9.06 2.60 0.71
C TYR A 115 8.81 1.22 0.10
N LEU A 116 9.72 0.28 0.27
CA LEU A 116 9.55 -1.09 -0.18
C LEU A 116 8.36 -1.77 0.51
N LEU A 117 8.17 -1.57 1.82
CA LEU A 117 7.02 -2.08 2.57
C LEU A 117 5.70 -1.52 2.03
N ILE A 118 5.61 -0.20 1.78
CA ILE A 118 4.43 0.44 1.18
C ILE A 118 4.13 -0.16 -0.18
N ARG A 119 5.13 -0.31 -1.05
CA ARG A 119 4.95 -0.88 -2.39
C ARG A 119 4.33 -2.29 -2.33
N TRP A 120 4.90 -3.18 -1.51
CA TRP A 120 4.35 -4.51 -1.33
C TRP A 120 2.98 -4.51 -0.67
N PHE A 121 2.71 -3.55 0.22
CA PHE A 121 1.40 -3.43 0.83
C PHE A 121 0.32 -3.03 -0.19
N VAL A 122 0.60 -2.06 -1.05
CA VAL A 122 -0.29 -1.68 -2.17
C VAL A 122 -0.49 -2.86 -3.13
N HIS A 123 0.58 -3.59 -3.46
CA HIS A 123 0.49 -4.80 -4.27
C HIS A 123 -0.45 -5.84 -3.65
N MET A 124 -0.31 -6.13 -2.36
CA MET A 124 -1.15 -7.12 -1.68
C MET A 124 -2.60 -6.65 -1.51
N MET A 125 -2.83 -5.34 -1.37
CA MET A 125 -4.18 -4.79 -1.44
C MET A 125 -4.83 -5.10 -2.80
N PHE A 126 -4.20 -4.78 -3.91
CA PHE A 126 -4.75 -5.07 -5.23
C PHE A 126 -4.88 -6.57 -5.49
N ARG A 127 -3.91 -7.38 -5.05
CA ARG A 127 -3.99 -8.84 -5.15
C ARG A 127 -5.21 -9.38 -4.39
N ARG A 128 -5.50 -8.88 -3.19
CA ARG A 128 -6.69 -9.27 -2.43
C ARG A 128 -7.98 -8.84 -3.12
N LEU A 129 -8.04 -7.62 -3.66
CA LEU A 129 -9.18 -7.16 -4.46
C LEU A 129 -9.37 -8.01 -5.72
N SER A 130 -8.29 -8.42 -6.38
CA SER A 130 -8.36 -9.35 -7.51
C SER A 130 -8.90 -10.73 -7.11
N GLN A 131 -8.57 -11.24 -5.92
CA GLN A 131 -9.10 -12.50 -5.40
C GLN A 131 -10.59 -12.43 -5.05
N SER A 132 -11.11 -11.25 -4.73
CA SER A 132 -12.54 -10.99 -4.52
C SER A 132 -13.27 -10.55 -5.79
N ASP A 133 -12.66 -10.79 -6.96
CA ASP A 133 -13.19 -10.35 -8.27
C ASP A 133 -13.54 -8.86 -8.31
N TRP A 134 -12.75 -8.04 -7.62
CA TRP A 134 -12.91 -6.59 -7.55
C TRP A 134 -14.28 -6.15 -7.00
N GLU A 135 -14.79 -6.86 -6.00
CA GLU A 135 -16.08 -6.55 -5.39
C GLU A 135 -16.16 -5.05 -5.02
N LEU A 136 -17.14 -4.35 -5.60
CA LEU A 136 -17.24 -2.89 -5.51
C LEU A 136 -17.29 -2.39 -4.06
N SER A 137 -18.01 -3.10 -3.19
CA SER A 137 -18.14 -2.72 -1.78
C SER A 137 -16.81 -2.74 -1.03
N LEU A 138 -15.93 -3.67 -1.37
CA LEU A 138 -14.58 -3.76 -0.80
C LEU A 138 -13.64 -2.71 -1.40
N VAL A 139 -13.74 -2.50 -2.72
CA VAL A 139 -12.99 -1.44 -3.42
C VAL A 139 -13.33 -0.07 -2.83
N GLU A 140 -14.60 0.27 -2.65
CA GLU A 140 -15.05 1.53 -2.06
C GLU A 140 -14.50 1.73 -0.64
N LYS A 141 -14.59 0.71 0.22
CA LYS A 141 -14.06 0.78 1.59
C LYS A 141 -12.55 1.07 1.59
N TRP A 142 -11.78 0.41 0.72
CA TRP A 142 -10.32 0.58 0.72
C TRP A 142 -9.89 1.88 0.05
N THR A 143 -10.60 2.36 -0.98
CA THR A 143 -10.35 3.67 -1.56
C THR A 143 -10.73 4.82 -0.61
N ASP A 144 -11.75 4.64 0.24
CA ASP A 144 -12.05 5.54 1.35
C ASP A 144 -10.91 5.61 2.36
N ILE A 145 -10.32 4.47 2.72
CA ILE A 145 -9.14 4.41 3.60
C ILE A 145 -7.96 5.16 2.96
N LEU A 146 -7.68 4.93 1.68
CA LEU A 146 -6.62 5.63 0.98
C LEU A 146 -6.85 7.15 0.94
N THR A 147 -8.10 7.57 0.71
CA THR A 147 -8.50 8.98 0.73
C THR A 147 -8.40 9.60 2.14
N LYS A 148 -8.68 8.82 3.17
CA LYS A 148 -8.60 9.25 4.57
C LYS A 148 -7.16 9.41 5.06
N TYR A 149 -6.24 8.54 4.63
CA TYR A 149 -4.86 8.48 5.12
C TYR A 149 -3.85 8.92 4.07
N PRO A 150 -3.19 8.04 3.29
CA PRO A 150 -2.01 8.44 2.50
C PRO A 150 -2.30 9.46 1.41
N LEU A 151 -3.49 9.42 0.82
CA LEU A 151 -3.89 10.30 -0.29
C LEU A 151 -4.88 11.38 0.15
N ASN A 152 -4.92 11.70 1.45
CA ASN A 152 -5.78 12.77 1.92
C ASN A 152 -5.37 14.12 1.30
N SER A 153 -6.33 14.77 0.61
CA SER A 153 -6.08 15.99 -0.15
C SER A 153 -5.91 17.24 0.74
N THR A 154 -6.51 17.24 1.93
CA THR A 154 -6.60 18.42 2.79
C THR A 154 -5.73 18.37 4.04
N ASN A 155 -5.35 17.18 4.49
CA ASN A 155 -4.55 17.01 5.70
C ASN A 155 -3.06 17.29 5.44
N ALA A 156 -2.57 18.42 5.94
CA ALA A 156 -1.17 18.83 5.81
C ALA A 156 -0.20 18.05 6.74
N SER A 157 -0.71 17.29 7.72
CA SER A 157 0.15 16.49 8.60
C SER A 157 0.66 15.21 7.90
N ILE A 158 0.01 14.79 6.81
CA ILE A 158 0.46 13.65 6.03
C ILE A 158 1.60 14.09 5.10
N PRO A 159 2.77 13.48 5.21
CA PRO A 159 3.95 13.86 4.43
C PRO A 159 3.76 13.68 2.93
N ASP A 160 4.18 14.66 2.14
CA ASP A 160 4.15 14.58 0.67
C ASP A 160 5.03 13.43 0.14
N GLY A 161 6.05 12.99 0.87
CA GLY A 161 6.87 11.83 0.51
C GLY A 161 6.06 10.54 0.33
N ILE A 162 5.05 10.29 1.19
CA ILE A 162 4.13 9.16 1.02
C ILE A 162 3.28 9.35 -0.24
N ARG A 163 2.76 10.57 -0.47
CA ARG A 163 1.95 10.88 -1.65
C ARG A 163 2.74 10.68 -2.95
N TYR A 164 3.99 11.15 -2.99
CA TYR A 164 4.87 10.95 -4.14
C TYR A 164 5.10 9.47 -4.40
N HIS A 165 5.43 8.72 -3.37
CA HIS A 165 5.65 7.29 -3.52
C HIS A 165 4.40 6.54 -4.01
N MET A 166 3.22 6.88 -3.48
CA MET A 166 1.95 6.33 -3.96
C MET A 166 1.71 6.65 -5.44
N ILE A 167 2.00 7.88 -5.88
CA ILE A 167 1.91 8.28 -7.29
C ILE A 167 2.82 7.41 -8.16
N ASP A 168 4.07 7.17 -7.71
CA ASP A 168 5.07 6.44 -8.47
C ASP A 168 4.74 4.96 -8.66
N ILE A 169 4.05 4.32 -7.69
CA ILE A 169 3.88 2.86 -7.70
C ILE A 169 2.47 2.39 -8.06
N TYR A 170 1.45 3.25 -7.97
CA TYR A 170 0.06 2.83 -7.92
C TYR A 170 -0.40 2.08 -9.16
N ILE A 171 -0.16 2.64 -10.34
CA ILE A 171 -0.56 2.01 -11.61
C ILE A 171 0.28 0.78 -11.90
N ASP A 172 1.56 0.77 -11.53
CA ASP A 172 2.44 -0.39 -11.70
C ASP A 172 1.94 -1.60 -10.90
N GLU A 173 1.57 -1.37 -9.63
CA GLU A 173 1.09 -2.46 -8.78
C GLU A 173 -0.33 -2.89 -9.14
N LEU A 174 -1.18 -1.97 -9.63
CA LEU A 174 -2.50 -2.30 -10.16
C LEU A 174 -2.38 -3.21 -11.40
N GLU A 175 -1.57 -2.81 -12.38
CA GLU A 175 -1.32 -3.60 -13.60
C GLU A 175 -0.77 -4.98 -13.25
N ARG A 176 0.20 -5.06 -12.33
CA ARG A 176 0.77 -6.33 -11.88
C ARG A 176 -0.28 -7.25 -11.25
N ALA A 177 -1.17 -6.72 -10.43
CA ALA A 177 -2.23 -7.50 -9.80
C ALA A 177 -3.29 -7.99 -10.79
N VAL A 178 -3.63 -7.17 -11.79
CA VAL A 178 -4.60 -7.52 -12.85
C VAL A 178 -4.05 -8.58 -13.78
N ASN A 179 -2.76 -8.49 -14.15
CA ASN A 179 -2.12 -9.42 -15.08
C ASN A 179 -1.71 -10.75 -14.42
N GLY A 180 -1.83 -10.88 -13.10
CA GLY A 180 -1.46 -12.10 -12.37
C GLY A 180 0.03 -12.44 -12.44
N SER A 181 0.89 -11.51 -12.87
CA SER A 181 2.32 -11.77 -13.02
C SER A 181 2.99 -11.82 -11.66
N GLU A 182 3.16 -13.03 -11.12
CA GLU A 182 4.09 -13.30 -10.03
C GLU A 182 5.53 -13.17 -10.54
N THR A 183 5.98 -11.94 -10.83
CA THR A 183 7.41 -11.74 -11.09
C THR A 183 8.14 -11.76 -9.74
N THR A 184 8.66 -12.92 -9.43
CA THR A 184 9.73 -13.13 -8.46
C THR A 184 10.94 -12.29 -8.89
N GLU A 185 11.08 -11.07 -8.39
CA GLU A 185 12.34 -10.31 -8.48
C GLU A 185 13.47 -10.94 -7.63
N ALA A 186 13.33 -12.22 -7.26
CA ALA A 186 14.31 -12.94 -6.46
C ALA A 186 15.38 -13.67 -7.26
N ASN A 187 15.32 -13.70 -8.62
CA ASN A 187 16.31 -14.49 -9.39
C ASN A 187 16.66 -13.86 -10.75
N LYS A 188 17.36 -12.72 -10.73
CA LYS A 188 18.21 -12.35 -11.87
C LYS A 188 19.65 -12.75 -11.59
N SER A 189 19.92 -14.05 -11.64
CA SER A 189 21.25 -14.60 -11.86
C SER A 189 21.11 -16.06 -12.26
N SER A 190 20.92 -16.29 -13.54
CA SER A 190 21.57 -17.32 -14.37
C SER A 190 20.77 -17.51 -15.66
N THR A 191 21.47 -17.23 -16.73
CA THR A 191 21.15 -17.50 -18.12
C THR A 191 20.82 -18.99 -18.31
N THR A 192 19.67 -19.31 -18.90
CA THR A 192 19.58 -20.43 -19.84
C THR A 192 18.38 -20.20 -20.77
N THR A 193 18.70 -20.05 -22.05
CA THR A 193 17.82 -19.99 -23.18
C THR A 193 17.07 -21.31 -23.34
N THR A 194 15.75 -21.27 -23.33
CA THR A 194 14.95 -22.32 -23.96
C THR A 194 13.78 -21.66 -24.67
N GLU A 195 13.84 -21.72 -25.98
CA GLU A 195 12.77 -21.39 -26.92
C GLU A 195 11.60 -22.35 -26.67
N THR A 196 10.42 -21.84 -26.42
CA THR A 196 9.17 -22.59 -26.60
C THR A 196 8.11 -21.65 -27.15
N THR A 197 7.81 -21.90 -28.41
CA THR A 197 6.61 -21.68 -29.24
C THR A 197 5.50 -20.79 -28.68
N ASP A 198 5.22 -19.73 -29.46
CA ASP A 198 4.02 -18.92 -29.49
C ASP A 198 2.76 -19.78 -29.67
N GLU A 199 1.87 -19.79 -28.68
CA GLU A 199 0.46 -20.08 -28.88
C GLU A 199 -0.39 -19.06 -28.13
N ASP A 200 -1.13 -18.31 -28.91
CA ASP A 200 -2.28 -17.45 -28.65
C ASP A 200 -2.84 -17.40 -27.21
N LYS A 201 -2.54 -16.31 -26.50
CA LYS A 201 -3.45 -15.76 -25.48
C LYS A 201 -3.74 -14.30 -25.77
N ASN A 202 -4.37 -14.07 -26.92
CA ASN A 202 -5.09 -12.83 -27.18
C ASN A 202 -6.51 -12.98 -26.63
N SER A 203 -6.69 -12.76 -25.35
CA SER A 203 -7.99 -12.51 -24.74
C SER A 203 -7.98 -11.11 -24.12
N SER A 204 -8.00 -10.11 -25.00
CA SER A 204 -8.45 -8.78 -24.62
C SER A 204 -9.99 -8.80 -24.48
N GLU A 205 -10.50 -9.58 -23.53
CA GLU A 205 -11.85 -9.36 -23.07
C GLU A 205 -11.88 -8.01 -22.37
N CYS A 206 -12.56 -7.05 -23.00
CA CYS A 206 -12.90 -5.77 -22.41
C CYS A 206 -13.63 -6.05 -21.08
N ARG A 207 -12.96 -5.89 -19.96
CA ARG A 207 -13.57 -6.01 -18.62
C ARG A 207 -14.43 -4.77 -18.38
N CYS A 208 -15.63 -4.73 -18.96
CA CYS A 208 -16.56 -3.61 -18.85
C CYS A 208 -16.97 -3.28 -17.42
N ASP A 209 -16.79 -4.20 -16.49
CA ASP A 209 -17.19 -4.08 -15.08
C ASP A 209 -16.04 -3.78 -14.11
N PHE A 210 -14.82 -3.54 -14.63
CA PHE A 210 -13.66 -3.26 -13.75
C PHE A 210 -13.81 -1.86 -13.11
N PRO A 211 -13.78 -1.72 -11.78
CA PRO A 211 -14.13 -0.48 -11.08
C PRO A 211 -12.98 0.55 -11.09
N ILE A 212 -12.39 0.80 -12.26
CA ILE A 212 -11.21 1.67 -12.40
C ILE A 212 -11.48 3.10 -11.90
N ALA A 213 -12.68 3.63 -12.13
CA ALA A 213 -13.04 4.98 -11.68
C ALA A 213 -12.99 5.08 -10.15
N GLU A 214 -13.48 4.05 -9.45
CA GLU A 214 -13.46 4.02 -8.00
C GLU A 214 -12.02 3.85 -7.47
N ILE A 215 -11.23 2.98 -8.10
CA ILE A 215 -9.82 2.77 -7.77
C ILE A 215 -9.00 4.08 -7.89
N LEU A 216 -9.34 4.94 -8.87
CA LEU A 216 -8.65 6.21 -9.11
C LEU A 216 -9.25 7.41 -8.33
N ARG A 217 -10.40 7.25 -7.71
CA ARG A 217 -11.09 8.31 -6.94
C ARG A 217 -10.18 9.06 -5.95
N PRO A 218 -9.27 8.40 -5.18
CA PRO A 218 -8.36 9.10 -4.28
C PRO A 218 -7.43 10.08 -5.00
N PHE A 219 -6.96 9.73 -6.19
CA PHE A 219 -6.08 10.61 -6.99
C PHE A 219 -6.86 11.73 -7.67
N GLU A 220 -8.10 11.51 -8.06
CA GLU A 220 -8.98 12.58 -8.54
C GLU A 220 -9.23 13.62 -7.45
N SER A 221 -9.54 13.17 -6.23
CA SER A 221 -9.67 14.04 -5.06
C SER A 221 -8.39 14.81 -4.79
N LEU A 222 -7.25 14.14 -4.83
CA LEU A 222 -5.93 14.75 -4.63
C LEU A 222 -5.61 15.80 -5.71
N ALA A 223 -5.94 15.52 -6.96
CA ALA A 223 -5.75 16.41 -8.10
C ALA A 223 -6.67 17.65 -8.03
N ARG A 224 -7.92 17.48 -7.55
CA ARG A 224 -8.90 18.57 -7.43
C ARG A 224 -8.62 19.44 -6.20
N ASP A 225 -8.49 18.85 -5.04
CA ASP A 225 -8.58 19.51 -3.74
C ASP A 225 -7.24 19.57 -3.01
N GLY A 226 -6.18 18.91 -3.51
CA GLY A 226 -4.87 18.85 -2.87
C GLY A 226 -4.27 20.22 -2.59
N LYS A 227 -3.65 20.41 -1.44
CA LYS A 227 -2.99 21.67 -1.07
C LYS A 227 -1.65 21.88 -1.77
N SER A 228 -0.87 20.81 -1.95
CA SER A 228 0.43 20.85 -2.61
C SER A 228 0.26 20.90 -4.13
N GLN A 229 0.71 21.98 -4.76
CA GLN A 229 0.64 22.16 -6.22
C GLN A 229 1.50 21.13 -6.96
N VAL A 230 2.61 20.70 -6.37
CA VAL A 230 3.48 19.67 -6.93
C VAL A 230 2.78 18.32 -6.93
N VAL A 231 2.18 17.94 -5.79
CA VAL A 231 1.40 16.70 -5.67
C VAL A 231 0.25 16.67 -6.68
N LYS A 232 -0.51 17.77 -6.81
CA LYS A 232 -1.59 17.87 -7.81
C LYS A 232 -1.10 17.61 -9.24
N ARG A 233 -0.02 18.30 -9.65
CA ARG A 233 0.56 18.14 -10.99
C ARG A 233 1.01 16.71 -11.25
N ARG A 234 1.71 16.11 -10.29
CA ARG A 234 2.19 14.74 -10.41
C ARG A 234 1.04 13.73 -10.46
N ALA A 235 0.02 13.88 -9.60
CA ALA A 235 -1.15 13.01 -9.62
C ALA A 235 -1.88 13.05 -10.99
N ILE A 236 -2.00 14.24 -11.60
CA ILE A 236 -2.58 14.39 -12.92
C ILE A 236 -1.69 13.77 -14.01
N ALA A 237 -0.38 14.07 -14.00
CA ALA A 237 0.52 13.69 -15.08
C ALA A 237 0.88 12.20 -15.04
N GLU A 238 1.13 11.65 -13.86
CA GLU A 238 1.74 10.33 -13.69
C GLU A 238 0.72 9.23 -13.34
N VAL A 239 -0.46 9.61 -12.82
CA VAL A 239 -1.53 8.65 -12.51
C VAL A 239 -2.71 8.83 -13.47
N LEU A 240 -3.42 9.97 -13.42
CA LEU A 240 -4.67 10.14 -14.16
C LEU A 240 -4.49 10.21 -15.68
N ASN A 241 -3.32 10.61 -16.17
CA ASN A 241 -2.97 10.64 -17.59
C ASN A 241 -2.08 9.47 -18.03
N ASP A 242 -1.92 8.44 -17.20
CA ASP A 242 -1.17 7.25 -17.61
C ASP A 242 -1.84 6.59 -18.82
N SER A 243 -1.05 6.31 -19.85
CA SER A 243 -1.55 5.75 -21.12
C SER A 243 -2.21 4.39 -20.95
N ARG A 244 -1.81 3.61 -19.94
CA ARG A 244 -2.35 2.29 -19.61
C ARG A 244 -3.83 2.37 -19.20
N LEU A 245 -4.25 3.45 -18.55
CA LEU A 245 -5.65 3.64 -18.15
C LEU A 245 -6.59 3.61 -19.35
N LYS A 246 -6.17 4.24 -20.44
CA LYS A 246 -6.97 4.29 -21.68
C LYS A 246 -6.87 2.97 -22.44
N SER A 247 -5.68 2.36 -22.54
CA SER A 247 -5.48 1.15 -23.34
C SER A 247 -6.03 -0.10 -22.67
N MET A 248 -5.88 -0.25 -21.35
CA MET A 248 -6.29 -1.45 -20.61
C MET A 248 -7.72 -1.40 -20.08
N TRP A 249 -8.19 -0.20 -19.67
CA TRP A 249 -9.46 -0.05 -18.96
C TRP A 249 -10.42 0.93 -19.63
N GLN A 250 -10.08 1.47 -20.81
CA GLN A 250 -10.88 2.47 -21.54
C GLN A 250 -11.28 3.69 -20.68
N TYR A 251 -10.51 3.96 -19.64
CA TYR A 251 -10.75 5.05 -18.73
C TYR A 251 -10.20 6.36 -19.28
N SER A 252 -11.02 7.41 -19.16
CA SER A 252 -10.61 8.79 -19.46
C SER A 252 -10.83 9.63 -18.21
N ALA A 253 -9.74 10.15 -17.66
CA ALA A 253 -9.81 11.00 -16.48
C ALA A 253 -10.71 12.22 -16.72
N PRO A 254 -11.46 12.69 -15.70
CA PRO A 254 -12.18 13.95 -15.77
C PRO A 254 -11.20 15.09 -16.07
N GLN A 255 -11.64 16.09 -16.85
CA GLN A 255 -10.81 17.24 -17.20
C GLN A 255 -10.53 18.10 -15.97
N ILE A 256 -9.47 17.77 -15.26
CA ILE A 256 -8.97 18.56 -14.12
C ILE A 256 -7.91 19.52 -14.67
N LYS A 257 -8.20 20.84 -14.61
CA LYS A 257 -7.23 21.84 -15.04
C LYS A 257 -5.96 21.75 -14.15
N PRO A 258 -4.78 21.59 -14.76
CA PRO A 258 -3.55 21.62 -13.98
C PRO A 258 -3.42 22.97 -13.25
N PRO A 259 -2.85 22.99 -12.05
CA PRO A 259 -2.63 24.23 -11.33
C PRO A 259 -1.77 25.19 -12.16
N ARG A 260 -2.12 26.49 -12.13
CA ARG A 260 -1.34 27.51 -12.83
C ARG A 260 0.09 27.51 -12.30
N ASP A 261 1.06 27.57 -13.22
CA ASP A 261 2.46 27.82 -12.81
C ASP A 261 2.52 29.19 -12.14
N VAL A 262 2.72 29.20 -10.84
CA VAL A 262 3.12 30.39 -10.13
C VAL A 262 4.59 30.57 -10.50
N GLY A 263 4.82 31.27 -11.62
CA GLY A 263 6.14 31.54 -12.17
C GLY A 263 7.07 31.98 -11.06
N ASN A 264 8.22 31.37 -11.02
CA ASN A 264 9.36 31.75 -10.18
C ASN A 264 9.66 33.23 -10.49
N LYS A 265 9.09 34.17 -9.71
CA LYS A 265 9.45 35.60 -9.84
C LYS A 265 10.93 35.67 -9.53
N PRO A 266 11.78 36.15 -10.45
CA PRO A 266 13.19 36.28 -10.21
C PRO A 266 13.38 37.13 -8.95
N ALA A 267 14.19 36.62 -8.01
CA ALA A 267 14.52 37.34 -6.79
C ALA A 267 15.01 38.75 -7.15
N LYS A 268 14.30 39.79 -6.69
CA LYS A 268 14.74 41.15 -6.84
C LYS A 268 16.14 41.29 -6.25
N LYS A 269 17.16 41.51 -7.10
CA LYS A 269 18.51 41.86 -6.67
C LYS A 269 18.38 43.05 -5.71
N ARG A 270 18.69 42.84 -4.44
CA ARG A 270 18.90 43.94 -3.51
C ARG A 270 20.15 44.72 -4.00
N VAL A 271 19.93 45.88 -4.57
CA VAL A 271 20.99 46.87 -4.78
C VAL A 271 21.39 47.32 -3.38
N ARG A 272 22.63 47.03 -2.98
CA ARG A 272 23.28 47.69 -1.83
C ARG A 272 23.66 49.07 -2.29
N ILE A 273 23.13 50.09 -1.61
CA ILE A 273 23.65 51.47 -1.59
C ILE A 273 24.69 51.56 -0.47
#